data_d59fdc54282eef4edd835c9384f3b41c
#
_entry.id   d59fdc54282eef4edd835c9384f3b41c
#
_cell.length_a   1.000
_cell.length_b   1.000
_cell.length_c   1.000
_cell.angle_alpha   90.00
_cell.angle_beta   90.00
_cell.angle_gamma   90.00
#
_symmetry.space_group_name_H-M   'P 1'
#
loop_
_entity.id
_entity.type
_entity.pdbx_description
1 polymer ?
#
loop_
_entity_poly.entity_id
_entity_poly.type
_entity_poly.pdbx_seq_one_letter_code
_entity_poly.pdbx_strand_id
1 'polypeptide(L)'
;TDTLPKITIARKINKKFTLVLPSKLNLKFINQSLNEYNIKFFFMKENKNYHFKKITYIGELYPSGSPRKKVLENLKKQIKTKPSKFNRVYISRNKSNRRKISNEIELIKLLMKYKFKIVYAEKLSFLSQVNLFSSAKFLIGLHGAGISNILWMKKNTNLLELKPEKDLYLNCYYNIANLLNINY
;
A
#
# COMPACT_ATOMS: atom_id res chain seq x y z
N THR A 1 -1.26 4.18 4.94
CA THR A 1 -0.12 3.26 5.20
C THR A 1 0.16 3.11 6.68
N ASP A 2 0.10 4.16 7.48
CA ASP A 2 0.48 4.11 8.90
C ASP A 2 -0.61 3.51 9.81
N THR A 3 -1.85 3.41 9.35
CA THR A 3 -2.97 2.85 10.12
C THR A 3 -2.90 1.33 10.24
N LEU A 4 -2.64 0.61 9.14
CA LEU A 4 -2.59 -0.86 9.16
C LEU A 4 -1.54 -1.42 10.15
N PRO A 5 -0.33 -0.88 10.26
CA PRO A 5 0.63 -1.27 11.29
C PRO A 5 0.10 -1.12 12.72
N LYS A 6 -0.64 -0.06 13.01
CA LYS A 6 -1.22 0.17 14.36
C LYS A 6 -2.26 -0.90 14.73
N ILE A 7 -2.95 -1.48 13.75
CA ILE A 7 -3.90 -2.59 13.96
C ILE A 7 -3.22 -3.81 14.59
N THR A 8 -1.98 -4.10 14.21
CA THR A 8 -1.23 -5.22 14.80
C THR A 8 -0.97 -5.02 16.29
N ILE A 9 -0.78 -3.77 16.72
CA ILE A 9 -0.61 -3.40 18.12
C ILE A 9 -1.96 -3.42 18.83
N ALA A 10 -3.00 -2.84 18.23
CA ALA A 10 -4.34 -2.83 18.80
C ALA A 10 -4.81 -4.25 19.14
N ARG A 11 -4.56 -5.23 18.26
CA ARG A 11 -4.90 -6.65 18.50
C ARG A 11 -4.16 -7.28 19.66
N LYS A 12 -2.95 -6.82 19.98
CA LYS A 12 -2.21 -7.30 21.16
C LYS A 12 -2.78 -6.73 22.45
N ILE A 13 -3.25 -5.49 22.42
CA ILE A 13 -3.87 -4.82 23.60
C ILE A 13 -5.26 -5.38 23.84
N ASN A 14 -6.06 -5.50 22.79
CA ASN A 14 -7.40 -6.08 22.87
C ASN A 14 -7.72 -6.81 21.54
N LYS A 15 -8.07 -8.09 21.63
CA LYS A 15 -8.45 -8.88 20.45
C LYS A 15 -9.75 -8.39 19.81
N LYS A 16 -10.67 -7.83 20.62
CA LYS A 16 -11.95 -7.29 20.18
C LYS A 16 -11.95 -5.76 20.35
N PHE A 17 -11.77 -5.03 19.26
CA PHE A 17 -11.86 -3.57 19.23
C PHE A 17 -12.62 -3.11 17.99
N THR A 18 -13.13 -1.90 18.04
CA THR A 18 -13.67 -1.21 16.87
C THR A 18 -12.75 -0.04 16.53
N LEU A 19 -12.26 0.00 15.30
CA LEU A 19 -11.45 1.10 14.83
C LEU A 19 -12.34 2.31 14.53
N VAL A 20 -12.05 3.45 15.13
CA VAL A 20 -12.77 4.70 14.91
C VAL A 20 -11.98 5.57 13.93
N LEU A 21 -12.61 6.00 12.87
CA LEU A 21 -12.01 6.78 11.79
C LEU A 21 -12.84 8.01 11.47
N PRO A 22 -12.23 9.13 11.04
CA PRO A 22 -12.97 10.28 10.53
C PRO A 22 -13.65 9.95 9.18
N SER A 23 -14.81 10.56 8.90
CA SER A 23 -15.62 10.33 7.70
C SER A 23 -14.84 10.51 6.39
N LYS A 24 -13.91 11.45 6.34
CA LYS A 24 -13.03 11.69 5.17
C LYS A 24 -12.19 10.48 4.76
N LEU A 25 -12.04 9.48 5.63
CA LEU A 25 -11.36 8.23 5.35
C LEU A 25 -12.30 7.11 4.87
N ASN A 26 -13.59 7.40 4.67
CA ASN A 26 -14.55 6.45 4.10
C ASN A 26 -14.32 6.28 2.59
N LEU A 27 -13.20 5.65 2.26
CA LEU A 27 -12.79 5.39 0.88
C LEU A 27 -12.86 3.90 0.58
N LYS A 28 -13.25 3.55 -0.65
CA LYS A 28 -13.45 2.16 -1.08
C LYS A 28 -12.25 1.25 -0.73
N PHE A 29 -11.03 1.68 -1.01
CA PHE A 29 -9.85 0.87 -0.74
C PHE A 29 -9.56 0.71 0.77
N ILE A 30 -9.89 1.71 1.59
CA ILE A 30 -9.76 1.61 3.06
C ILE A 30 -10.74 0.58 3.58
N ASN A 31 -12.02 0.68 3.20
CA ASN A 31 -13.05 -0.28 3.60
C ASN A 31 -12.67 -1.71 3.20
N GLN A 32 -12.23 -1.92 1.95
CA GLN A 32 -11.78 -3.21 1.46
C GLN A 32 -10.60 -3.74 2.28
N SER A 33 -9.59 -2.90 2.53
CA SER A 33 -8.42 -3.34 3.30
C SER A 33 -8.79 -3.72 4.74
N LEU A 34 -9.63 -2.93 5.43
CA LEU A 34 -10.06 -3.22 6.79
C LEU A 34 -10.88 -4.51 6.87
N ASN A 35 -11.74 -4.76 5.88
CA ASN A 35 -12.52 -6.00 5.79
C ASN A 35 -11.61 -7.23 5.59
N GLU A 36 -10.61 -7.15 4.71
CA GLU A 36 -9.65 -8.25 4.50
C GLU A 36 -8.82 -8.55 5.75
N TYR A 37 -8.59 -7.55 6.58
CA TYR A 37 -7.96 -7.74 7.90
C TYR A 37 -8.96 -8.12 9.00
N ASN A 38 -10.25 -8.33 8.69
CA ASN A 38 -11.30 -8.61 9.67
C ASN A 38 -11.33 -7.59 10.81
N ILE A 39 -11.28 -6.31 10.48
CA ILE A 39 -11.33 -5.21 11.44
C ILE A 39 -12.76 -4.65 11.47
N LYS A 40 -13.35 -4.63 12.67
CA LYS A 40 -14.57 -3.87 12.89
C LYS A 40 -14.22 -2.39 12.93
N PHE A 41 -14.90 -1.57 12.14
CA PHE A 41 -14.62 -0.13 12.06
C PHE A 41 -15.90 0.71 12.04
N PHE A 42 -15.74 1.97 12.40
CA PHE A 42 -16.79 2.96 12.45
C PHE A 42 -16.26 4.31 11.96
N PHE A 43 -17.03 4.98 11.10
CA PHE A 43 -16.70 6.33 10.62
C PHE A 43 -17.50 7.37 11.40
N MET A 44 -16.81 8.27 12.09
CA MET A 44 -17.42 9.43 12.72
C MET A 44 -17.90 10.39 11.65
N LYS A 45 -19.17 10.79 11.73
CA LYS A 45 -19.73 11.85 10.88
C LYS A 45 -19.26 13.21 11.38
N GLU A 46 -18.97 14.12 10.45
CA GLU A 46 -18.73 15.52 10.78
C GLU A 46 -20.00 16.11 11.42
N ASN A 47 -19.86 17.09 12.26
CA ASN A 47 -20.95 17.77 12.97
C ASN A 47 -21.80 16.87 13.89
N LYS A 48 -21.25 15.76 14.39
CA LYS A 48 -21.84 14.94 15.44
C LYS A 48 -20.90 14.78 16.62
N ASN A 49 -21.46 14.86 17.83
CA ASN A 49 -20.74 14.54 19.05
C ASN A 49 -20.82 13.04 19.31
N TYR A 50 -19.73 12.45 19.76
CA TYR A 50 -19.64 11.03 20.13
C TYR A 50 -19.11 10.90 21.54
N HIS A 51 -19.76 10.08 22.33
CA HIS A 51 -19.31 9.71 23.66
C HIS A 51 -18.81 8.28 23.65
N PHE A 52 -17.55 8.06 24.06
CA PHE A 52 -16.94 6.75 24.15
C PHE A 52 -16.66 6.42 25.62
N LYS A 53 -17.16 5.27 26.12
CA LYS A 53 -16.85 4.80 27.48
C LYS A 53 -15.36 4.55 27.68
N LYS A 54 -14.69 4.09 26.64
CA LYS A 54 -13.23 3.83 26.64
C LYS A 54 -12.67 4.02 25.25
N ILE A 55 -11.59 4.74 25.15
CA ILE A 55 -10.81 4.90 23.90
C ILE A 55 -9.36 4.54 24.16
N THR A 56 -8.73 3.87 23.19
CA THR A 56 -7.30 3.57 23.21
C THR A 56 -6.66 4.25 22.01
N TYR A 57 -5.75 5.16 22.25
CA TYR A 57 -4.97 5.81 21.22
C TYR A 57 -3.63 5.11 21.05
N ILE A 58 -3.26 4.83 19.81
CA ILE A 58 -1.97 4.27 19.44
C ILE A 58 -1.20 5.34 18.68
N GLY A 59 -0.17 5.89 19.30
CA GLY A 59 0.71 6.90 18.72
C GLY A 59 1.49 6.42 17.51
N GLU A 60 2.46 7.18 17.05
CA GLU A 60 3.35 6.78 15.98
C GLU A 60 4.23 5.61 16.43
N LEU A 61 4.31 4.58 15.57
CA LEU A 61 5.12 3.39 15.84
C LEU A 61 6.57 3.57 15.38
N TYR A 62 6.77 4.46 14.43
CA TYR A 62 8.04 4.79 13.77
C TYR A 62 7.84 6.05 12.91
N PRO A 63 8.92 6.77 12.55
CA PRO A 63 8.83 7.89 11.61
C PRO A 63 8.20 7.46 10.28
N SER A 64 7.38 8.33 9.70
CA SER A 64 6.73 8.05 8.42
C SER A 64 7.75 7.62 7.36
N GLY A 65 7.46 6.55 6.63
CA GLY A 65 8.35 5.99 5.62
C GLY A 65 9.48 5.09 6.14
N SER A 66 9.58 4.84 7.47
CA SER A 66 10.61 4.00 8.08
C SER A 66 10.01 2.88 8.94
N PRO A 67 9.21 1.97 8.37
CA PRO A 67 8.55 0.93 9.14
C PRO A 67 9.53 -0.10 9.67
N ARG A 68 9.09 -0.86 10.69
CA ARG A 68 9.87 -2.00 11.20
C ARG A 68 9.55 -3.26 10.40
N LYS A 69 10.57 -4.03 10.03
CA LYS A 69 10.45 -5.29 9.26
C LYS A 69 9.37 -6.23 9.81
N LYS A 70 9.40 -6.52 11.11
CA LYS A 70 8.45 -7.41 11.78
C LYS A 70 6.99 -6.95 11.63
N VAL A 71 6.75 -5.65 11.57
CA VAL A 71 5.40 -5.09 11.35
C VAL A 71 4.92 -5.37 9.94
N LEU A 72 5.78 -5.14 8.93
CA LEU A 72 5.47 -5.44 7.53
C LEU A 72 5.21 -6.92 7.30
N GLU A 73 6.04 -7.78 7.85
CA GLU A 73 5.86 -9.24 7.77
C GLU A 73 4.55 -9.70 8.42
N ASN A 74 4.19 -9.14 9.58
CA ASN A 74 2.94 -9.46 10.25
C ASN A 74 1.71 -9.02 9.44
N LEU A 75 1.78 -7.86 8.79
CA LEU A 75 0.72 -7.42 7.88
C LEU A 75 0.57 -8.37 6.71
N LYS A 76 1.67 -8.73 6.08
CA LYS A 76 1.70 -9.62 4.92
C LYS A 76 1.13 -11.01 5.23
N LYS A 77 1.47 -11.59 6.38
CA LYS A 77 1.02 -12.93 6.80
C LYS A 77 -0.49 -13.03 7.03
N GLN A 78 -1.18 -11.93 7.28
CA GLN A 78 -2.62 -11.95 7.58
C GLN A 78 -3.51 -12.05 6.34
N ILE A 79 -2.96 -11.80 5.15
CA ILE A 79 -3.72 -11.83 3.90
C ILE A 79 -3.27 -13.04 3.08
N LYS A 80 -4.23 -13.91 2.77
CA LYS A 80 -3.99 -15.04 1.84
C LYS A 80 -3.92 -14.50 0.41
N THR A 81 -2.87 -14.85 -0.30
CA THR A 81 -2.65 -14.43 -1.69
C THR A 81 -2.95 -15.56 -2.66
N LYS A 82 -3.53 -15.21 -3.81
CA LYS A 82 -3.69 -16.11 -4.95
C LYS A 82 -2.66 -15.74 -6.03
N PRO A 83 -1.95 -16.70 -6.64
CA PRO A 83 -0.98 -16.39 -7.68
C PRO A 83 -1.62 -15.68 -8.86
N SER A 84 -0.94 -14.68 -9.41
CA SER A 84 -1.26 -14.04 -10.69
C SER A 84 -0.28 -14.53 -11.76
N LYS A 85 -0.73 -14.59 -13.02
CA LYS A 85 0.14 -14.92 -14.15
C LYS A 85 1.15 -13.82 -14.52
N PHE A 86 0.96 -12.62 -14.00
CA PHE A 86 1.80 -11.46 -14.34
C PHE A 86 2.93 -11.32 -13.34
N ASN A 87 4.17 -11.37 -13.84
CA ASN A 87 5.39 -11.21 -13.03
C ASN A 87 6.12 -9.88 -13.29
N ARG A 88 5.72 -9.10 -14.31
CA ARG A 88 6.25 -7.78 -14.64
C ARG A 88 5.09 -6.80 -14.64
N VAL A 89 5.14 -5.79 -13.78
CA VAL A 89 4.03 -4.86 -13.56
C VAL A 89 4.54 -3.42 -13.63
N TYR A 90 3.86 -2.61 -14.40
CA TYR A 90 4.01 -1.16 -14.40
C TYR A 90 2.74 -0.50 -13.88
N ILE A 91 2.89 0.34 -12.85
CA ILE A 91 1.78 1.14 -12.32
C ILE A 91 1.73 2.46 -13.07
N SER A 92 0.79 2.60 -14.00
CA SER A 92 0.52 3.84 -14.71
C SER A 92 -0.21 4.83 -13.82
N ARG A 93 0.15 6.09 -13.94
CA ARG A 93 -0.53 7.21 -13.28
C ARG A 93 -1.27 8.13 -14.25
N ASN A 94 -1.45 7.72 -15.48
CA ASN A 94 -2.09 8.55 -16.52
C ASN A 94 -3.51 9.02 -16.11
N LYS A 95 -4.20 8.22 -15.26
CA LYS A 95 -5.53 8.57 -14.72
C LYS A 95 -5.48 9.30 -13.37
N SER A 96 -4.29 9.58 -12.86
CA SER A 96 -4.12 10.34 -11.62
C SER A 96 -4.13 11.84 -11.90
N ASN A 97 -4.71 12.61 -10.98
CA ASN A 97 -4.68 14.07 -11.04
C ASN A 97 -3.34 14.67 -10.58
N ARG A 98 -2.42 13.84 -10.04
CA ARG A 98 -1.14 14.29 -9.51
C ARG A 98 -0.01 13.43 -10.05
N ARG A 99 1.16 14.07 -10.30
CA ARG A 99 2.40 13.40 -10.74
C ARG A 99 2.17 12.53 -11.97
N LYS A 100 2.42 13.08 -13.14
CA LYS A 100 2.35 12.38 -14.42
C LYS A 100 3.74 12.29 -15.04
N ILE A 101 3.93 11.32 -15.89
CA ILE A 101 5.11 11.19 -16.75
C ILE A 101 4.72 11.81 -18.10
N SER A 102 5.47 12.81 -18.59
CA SER A 102 5.15 13.55 -19.81
C SER A 102 5.07 12.65 -21.06
N ASN A 103 6.01 11.72 -21.18
CA ASN A 103 6.10 10.76 -22.28
C ASN A 103 5.65 9.34 -21.88
N GLU A 104 4.67 9.21 -20.98
CA GLU A 104 4.22 7.90 -20.46
C GLU A 104 3.74 6.97 -21.57
N ILE A 105 3.20 7.51 -22.68
CA ILE A 105 2.74 6.70 -23.82
C ILE A 105 3.91 5.94 -24.45
N GLU A 106 5.04 6.61 -24.65
CA GLU A 106 6.25 5.99 -25.19
C GLU A 106 6.82 4.94 -24.23
N LEU A 107 6.86 5.28 -22.93
CA LEU A 107 7.27 4.35 -21.88
C LEU A 107 6.39 3.09 -21.86
N ILE A 108 5.07 3.24 -21.96
CA ILE A 108 4.13 2.12 -22.02
C ILE A 108 4.41 1.25 -23.24
N LYS A 109 4.59 1.84 -24.45
CA LYS A 109 4.93 1.09 -25.66
C LYS A 109 6.21 0.28 -25.50
N LEU A 110 7.24 0.87 -24.89
CA LEU A 110 8.50 0.18 -24.58
C LEU A 110 8.27 -0.98 -23.60
N LEU A 111 7.60 -0.72 -22.48
CA LEU A 111 7.36 -1.72 -21.44
C LEU A 111 6.51 -2.92 -21.92
N MET A 112 5.58 -2.67 -22.84
CA MET A 112 4.79 -3.75 -23.47
C MET A 112 5.67 -4.71 -24.28
N LYS A 113 6.71 -4.21 -24.99
CA LYS A 113 7.70 -5.08 -25.68
C LYS A 113 8.42 -6.01 -24.70
N TYR A 114 8.64 -5.56 -23.46
CA TYR A 114 9.22 -6.35 -22.37
C TYR A 114 8.21 -7.12 -21.55
N LYS A 115 6.98 -7.30 -22.07
CA LYS A 115 5.88 -8.07 -21.44
C LYS A 115 5.45 -7.55 -20.06
N PHE A 116 5.56 -6.25 -19.83
CA PHE A 116 4.99 -5.62 -18.64
C PHE A 116 3.47 -5.53 -18.75
N LYS A 117 2.79 -5.92 -17.67
CA LYS A 117 1.36 -5.64 -17.48
C LYS A 117 1.21 -4.19 -17.01
N ILE A 118 0.54 -3.38 -17.80
CA ILE A 118 0.20 -2.00 -17.43
C ILE A 118 -1.04 -2.03 -16.54
N VAL A 119 -0.97 -1.41 -15.36
CA VAL A 119 -2.05 -1.38 -14.38
C VAL A 119 -2.34 0.01 -13.88
N TYR A 120 -3.61 0.27 -13.64
CA TYR A 120 -4.13 1.44 -12.92
C TYR A 120 -4.57 0.94 -11.55
N ALA A 121 -3.72 1.11 -10.54
CA ALA A 121 -3.92 0.53 -9.21
C ALA A 121 -5.25 0.96 -8.57
N GLU A 122 -5.67 2.20 -8.83
CA GLU A 122 -6.92 2.77 -8.34
C GLU A 122 -8.18 2.08 -8.89
N LYS A 123 -8.06 1.33 -10.00
CA LYS A 123 -9.15 0.55 -10.57
C LYS A 123 -9.27 -0.87 -10.02
N LEU A 124 -8.23 -1.32 -9.32
CA LEU A 124 -8.19 -2.65 -8.74
C LEU A 124 -8.74 -2.63 -7.32
N SER A 125 -9.45 -3.70 -6.93
CA SER A 125 -9.78 -3.93 -5.54
C SER A 125 -8.51 -4.16 -4.71
N PHE A 126 -8.58 -3.96 -3.39
CA PHE A 126 -7.46 -4.22 -2.50
C PHE A 126 -6.89 -5.64 -2.68
N LEU A 127 -7.75 -6.66 -2.67
CA LEU A 127 -7.32 -8.05 -2.83
C LEU A 127 -6.75 -8.34 -4.23
N SER A 128 -7.30 -7.70 -5.27
CA SER A 128 -6.74 -7.81 -6.62
C SER A 128 -5.33 -7.22 -6.71
N GLN A 129 -5.06 -6.11 -6.02
CA GLN A 129 -3.71 -5.56 -5.92
C GLN A 129 -2.80 -6.53 -5.16
N VAL A 130 -3.21 -7.02 -3.99
CA VAL A 130 -2.44 -8.00 -3.20
C VAL A 130 -2.05 -9.21 -4.05
N ASN A 131 -3.00 -9.81 -4.75
CA ASN A 131 -2.76 -11.00 -5.59
C ASN A 131 -1.80 -10.70 -6.75
N LEU A 132 -1.99 -9.58 -7.44
CA LEU A 132 -1.13 -9.17 -8.54
C LEU A 132 0.31 -8.98 -8.08
N PHE A 133 0.52 -8.16 -7.05
CA PHE A 133 1.86 -7.80 -6.59
C PHE A 133 2.55 -8.93 -5.83
N SER A 134 1.82 -9.87 -5.23
CA SER A 134 2.43 -11.07 -4.62
C SER A 134 3.15 -11.98 -5.61
N SER A 135 2.81 -11.88 -6.90
CA SER A 135 3.43 -12.63 -8.00
C SER A 135 4.44 -11.83 -8.80
N ALA A 136 4.48 -10.50 -8.60
CA ALA A 136 5.37 -9.63 -9.34
C ALA A 136 6.83 -9.89 -8.97
N LYS A 137 7.67 -10.06 -10.01
CA LYS A 137 9.14 -10.12 -9.91
C LYS A 137 9.78 -8.77 -10.24
N PHE A 138 9.10 -7.98 -11.05
CA PHE A 138 9.53 -6.64 -11.47
C PHE A 138 8.36 -5.68 -11.31
N LEU A 139 8.57 -4.62 -10.57
CA LEU A 139 7.64 -3.52 -10.42
C LEU A 139 8.30 -2.22 -10.88
N ILE A 140 7.62 -1.51 -11.75
CA ILE A 140 8.00 -0.15 -12.16
C ILE A 140 6.85 0.79 -11.81
N GLY A 141 7.14 1.96 -11.28
CA GLY A 141 6.13 2.98 -11.00
C GLY A 141 6.70 4.33 -10.63
N LEU A 142 5.92 5.36 -10.85
CA LEU A 142 6.24 6.72 -10.40
C LEU A 142 6.01 6.81 -8.88
N HIS A 143 6.91 7.51 -8.18
CA HIS A 143 6.80 7.77 -6.73
C HIS A 143 5.37 8.10 -6.30
N GLY A 144 4.84 7.37 -5.35
CA GLY A 144 3.49 7.56 -4.85
C GLY A 144 2.87 6.30 -4.26
N ALA A 145 1.65 6.44 -3.72
CA ALA A 145 0.98 5.40 -2.93
C ALA A 145 0.86 4.02 -3.62
N GLY A 146 0.83 3.98 -4.97
CA GLY A 146 0.78 2.71 -5.71
C GLY A 146 1.99 1.81 -5.44
N ILE A 147 3.19 2.40 -5.23
CA ILE A 147 4.41 1.64 -4.92
C ILE A 147 4.34 0.98 -3.53
N SER A 148 3.48 1.41 -2.62
CA SER A 148 3.27 0.71 -1.33
C SER A 148 2.92 -0.78 -1.51
N ASN A 149 2.48 -1.18 -2.68
CA ASN A 149 2.23 -2.57 -3.05
C ASN A 149 3.48 -3.46 -3.07
N ILE A 150 4.70 -2.89 -2.99
CA ILE A 150 5.93 -3.68 -2.73
C ILE A 150 5.82 -4.52 -1.46
N LEU A 151 4.98 -4.10 -0.51
CA LEU A 151 4.68 -4.89 0.68
C LEU A 151 4.31 -6.34 0.34
N TRP A 152 3.62 -6.57 -0.77
CA TRP A 152 3.14 -7.89 -1.17
C TRP A 152 4.16 -8.70 -1.95
N MET A 153 5.16 -8.05 -2.54
CA MET A 153 6.18 -8.71 -3.36
C MET A 153 7.03 -9.69 -2.53
N LYS A 154 7.60 -10.66 -3.20
CA LYS A 154 8.52 -11.63 -2.59
C LYS A 154 9.91 -11.02 -2.45
N LYS A 155 10.72 -11.58 -1.55
CA LYS A 155 12.16 -11.25 -1.48
C LYS A 155 12.86 -11.57 -2.82
N ASN A 156 13.98 -10.90 -3.08
CA ASN A 156 14.78 -11.06 -4.30
C ASN A 156 13.97 -10.72 -5.58
N THR A 157 13.04 -9.80 -5.49
CA THR A 157 12.34 -9.18 -6.62
C THR A 157 12.86 -7.76 -6.84
N ASN A 158 12.40 -7.06 -7.88
CA ASN A 158 13.00 -5.80 -8.30
C ASN A 158 11.96 -4.68 -8.33
N LEU A 159 12.32 -3.52 -7.81
CA LEU A 159 11.58 -2.28 -7.87
C LEU A 159 12.39 -1.24 -8.62
N LEU A 160 11.81 -0.66 -9.67
CA LEU A 160 12.28 0.59 -10.27
C LEU A 160 11.29 1.70 -9.94
N GLU A 161 11.70 2.60 -9.06
CA GLU A 161 10.94 3.78 -8.70
C GLU A 161 11.38 4.97 -9.54
N LEU A 162 10.45 5.52 -10.32
CA LEU A 162 10.64 6.76 -11.05
C LEU A 162 10.32 7.93 -10.10
N LYS A 163 11.24 8.86 -9.91
CA LYS A 163 11.07 10.01 -9.03
C LYS A 163 11.12 11.31 -9.82
N PRO A 164 10.24 12.28 -9.53
CA PRO A 164 10.49 13.66 -9.92
C PRO A 164 11.76 14.19 -9.24
N GLU A 165 12.52 15.03 -9.92
CA GLU A 165 13.76 15.59 -9.38
C GLU A 165 13.59 16.23 -8.00
N LYS A 166 12.49 16.97 -7.81
CA LYS A 166 12.13 17.59 -6.52
C LYS A 166 11.84 16.61 -5.39
N ASP A 167 11.60 15.34 -5.69
CA ASP A 167 11.24 14.30 -4.72
C ASP A 167 12.40 13.30 -4.49
N LEU A 168 13.61 13.55 -4.98
CA LEU A 168 14.77 12.64 -4.87
C LEU A 168 15.15 12.32 -3.42
N TYR A 169 14.91 13.26 -2.48
CA TYR A 169 15.18 13.07 -1.05
C TYR A 169 14.20 12.10 -0.35
N LEU A 170 13.10 11.72 -1.00
CA LEU A 170 12.09 10.82 -0.41
C LEU A 170 12.55 9.36 -0.52
N ASN A 171 12.95 8.76 0.58
CA ASN A 171 13.52 7.40 0.63
C ASN A 171 12.57 6.34 1.21
N CYS A 172 11.29 6.65 1.38
CA CYS A 172 10.35 5.74 2.04
C CYS A 172 10.24 4.36 1.35
N TYR A 173 10.23 4.31 0.02
CA TYR A 173 10.13 3.03 -0.71
C TYR A 173 11.47 2.30 -0.80
N TYR A 174 12.59 3.01 -0.86
CA TYR A 174 13.91 2.43 -0.66
C TYR A 174 14.01 1.72 0.70
N ASN A 175 13.61 2.40 1.78
CA ASN A 175 13.62 1.81 3.12
C ASN A 175 12.74 0.54 3.19
N ILE A 176 11.54 0.57 2.63
CA ILE A 176 10.65 -0.59 2.62
C ILE A 176 11.23 -1.72 1.76
N ALA A 177 11.77 -1.42 0.58
CA ALA A 177 12.39 -2.39 -0.31
C ALA A 177 13.55 -3.11 0.39
N ASN A 178 14.44 -2.35 1.03
CA ASN A 178 15.57 -2.89 1.80
C ASN A 178 15.10 -3.83 2.94
N LEU A 179 14.10 -3.42 3.72
CA LEU A 179 13.52 -4.24 4.81
C LEU A 179 12.91 -5.55 4.30
N LEU A 180 12.40 -5.56 3.08
CA LEU A 180 11.76 -6.73 2.46
C LEU A 180 12.72 -7.55 1.59
N ASN A 181 14.00 -7.18 1.51
CA ASN A 181 15.01 -7.77 0.62
C ASN A 181 14.56 -7.73 -0.86
N ILE A 182 14.08 -6.57 -1.29
CA ILE A 182 13.73 -6.25 -2.68
C ILE A 182 14.84 -5.38 -3.26
N ASN A 183 15.35 -5.72 -4.44
CA ASN A 183 16.34 -4.91 -5.15
C ASN A 183 15.67 -3.59 -5.60
N TYR A 184 16.33 -2.46 -5.30
CA TYR A 184 15.83 -1.13 -5.62
C TYR A 184 16.77 -0.41 -6.56
#